data_5d3141829e95a65165cf3109e465aa03
#
_entry.id   5d3141829e95a65165cf3109e465aa03
#
_cell.length_a   1.000
_cell.length_b   1.000
_cell.length_c   1.000
_cell.angle_alpha   90.00
_cell.angle_beta   90.00
_cell.angle_gamma   90.00
#
_symmetry.space_group_name_H-M   'P 1'
#
loop_
_entity.id
_entity.type
_entity.pdbx_description
1 polymer ?
#
loop_
_entity_poly.entity_id
_entity_poly.type
_entity_poly.pdbx_seq_one_letter_code
_entity_poly.pdbx_strand_id
1 'polypeptide(L)'
;LAAQNFDLKARLANRSEPFLFSWMTMPSSHLAGQLARLPIEGVCLDLQHGMIGFSDAVGMIAAVSNAGRPAIVRVLWNEPGLIGQALDAGAAAVIVPMVNSKAQAEAMVRSAKYPPLGGRSWGGYTAFQTYGMSPADYLKQANSMTQVFAMIETQAALDAVEEIAAVPGLDGLFVGPSDLSIALSKGVGIDKTAKHTLDAMKRVAAAAAKNNLVAGAFAGTAEIIKTYQGMGYTFMAGAVDVDLLQAGASSLIKSVKDV
;
A
#
# COMPACT_ATOMS: atom_id res chain seq x y z
N LEU A 1 7.48 4.18 -23.74
CA LEU A 1 6.58 3.02 -23.45
C LEU A 1 6.24 2.89 -21.94
N ALA A 2 6.94 3.55 -21.02
CA ALA A 2 6.83 3.26 -19.59
C ALA A 2 5.82 4.13 -18.82
N ALA A 3 5.70 5.41 -19.12
CA ALA A 3 4.98 6.36 -18.25
C ALA A 3 3.48 6.09 -18.04
N GLN A 4 2.78 5.58 -19.04
CA GLN A 4 1.32 5.35 -18.95
C GLN A 4 0.92 4.15 -18.09
N ASN A 5 1.81 3.17 -17.89
CA ASN A 5 1.49 1.96 -17.10
C ASN A 5 1.67 2.12 -15.59
N PHE A 6 2.35 3.19 -15.14
CA PHE A 6 2.69 3.41 -13.73
C PHE A 6 1.84 4.46 -13.02
N ASP A 7 0.94 5.13 -13.70
CA ASP A 7 0.04 6.09 -13.06
C ASP A 7 -0.99 5.34 -12.19
N LEU A 8 -0.56 5.05 -10.96
CA LEU A 8 -1.41 4.37 -9.98
C LEU A 8 -2.65 5.22 -9.65
N LYS A 9 -2.54 6.54 -9.64
CA LYS A 9 -3.69 7.43 -9.40
C LYS A 9 -4.76 7.27 -10.47
N ALA A 10 -4.37 7.30 -11.74
CA ALA A 10 -5.33 7.08 -12.83
C ALA A 10 -5.93 5.66 -12.77
N ARG A 11 -5.13 4.66 -12.36
CA ARG A 11 -5.62 3.29 -12.18
C ARG A 11 -6.60 3.14 -11.01
N LEU A 12 -6.49 3.96 -9.97
CA LEU A 12 -7.38 3.94 -8.80
C LEU A 12 -8.62 4.83 -9.00
N ALA A 13 -8.61 5.72 -9.99
CA ALA A 13 -9.73 6.63 -10.23
C ALA A 13 -10.93 5.89 -10.83
N ASN A 14 -12.14 6.19 -10.31
CA ASN A 14 -13.43 5.76 -10.87
C ASN A 14 -13.56 4.25 -11.14
N ARG A 15 -12.99 3.40 -10.27
CA ARG A 15 -13.08 1.94 -10.41
C ARG A 15 -14.37 1.39 -9.81
N SER A 16 -15.00 0.50 -10.55
CA SER A 16 -16.07 -0.37 -10.04
C SER A 16 -15.50 -1.62 -9.34
N GLU A 17 -14.36 -2.12 -9.85
CA GLU A 17 -13.66 -3.28 -9.30
C GLU A 17 -12.46 -2.86 -8.45
N PRO A 18 -12.14 -3.57 -7.35
CA PRO A 18 -11.00 -3.24 -6.52
C PRO A 18 -9.67 -3.45 -7.26
N PHE A 19 -8.70 -2.60 -6.98
CA PHE A 19 -7.30 -2.80 -7.35
C PHE A 19 -6.70 -3.84 -6.39
N LEU A 20 -6.45 -5.04 -6.90
CA LEU A 20 -5.91 -6.15 -6.13
C LEU A 20 -4.40 -6.27 -6.35
N PHE A 21 -3.65 -6.29 -5.27
CA PHE A 21 -2.20 -6.44 -5.29
C PHE A 21 -1.71 -7.54 -4.34
N SER A 22 -0.55 -8.11 -4.65
CA SER A 22 0.11 -9.08 -3.78
C SER A 22 0.88 -8.37 -2.69
N TRP A 23 0.93 -8.99 -1.51
CA TRP A 23 1.72 -8.55 -0.36
C TRP A 23 2.95 -9.46 -0.23
N MET A 24 4.14 -8.88 -0.28
CA MET A 24 5.38 -9.62 -0.35
C MET A 24 6.20 -9.44 0.93
N THR A 25 6.61 -10.56 1.53
CA THR A 25 7.39 -10.62 2.78
C THR A 25 8.79 -11.19 2.58
N MET A 26 9.03 -11.92 1.48
CA MET A 26 10.31 -12.54 1.18
C MET A 26 11.23 -11.63 0.36
N PRO A 27 12.52 -11.50 0.72
CA PRO A 27 13.48 -10.65 0.02
C PRO A 27 13.98 -11.33 -1.26
N SER A 28 13.22 -11.24 -2.36
CA SER A 28 13.60 -11.82 -3.65
C SER A 28 13.11 -10.99 -4.82
N SER A 29 14.02 -10.32 -5.52
CA SER A 29 13.72 -9.58 -6.76
C SER A 29 13.18 -10.49 -7.86
N HIS A 30 13.66 -11.74 -7.94
CA HIS A 30 13.17 -12.70 -8.92
C HIS A 30 11.71 -13.04 -8.65
N LEU A 31 11.37 -13.38 -7.39
CA LEU A 31 9.99 -13.69 -7.01
C LEU A 31 9.06 -12.47 -7.21
N ALA A 32 9.51 -11.26 -6.85
CA ALA A 32 8.76 -10.03 -7.06
C ALA A 32 8.39 -9.82 -8.54
N GLY A 33 9.36 -10.04 -9.44
CA GLY A 33 9.14 -9.99 -10.88
C GLY A 33 8.20 -11.08 -11.40
N GLN A 34 8.21 -12.29 -10.83
CA GLN A 34 7.27 -13.36 -11.20
C GLN A 34 5.86 -13.05 -10.70
N LEU A 35 5.70 -12.63 -9.46
CA LEU A 35 4.40 -12.20 -8.91
C LEU A 35 3.77 -11.07 -9.75
N ALA A 36 4.57 -10.08 -10.14
CA ALA A 36 4.10 -8.98 -10.97
C ALA A 36 3.58 -9.39 -12.37
N ARG A 37 3.91 -10.61 -12.85
CA ARG A 37 3.40 -11.17 -14.12
C ARG A 37 2.11 -11.95 -13.95
N LEU A 38 1.71 -12.28 -12.72
CA LEU A 38 0.44 -12.92 -12.44
C LEU A 38 -0.73 -11.93 -12.69
N PRO A 39 -1.99 -12.40 -12.73
CA PRO A 39 -3.16 -11.55 -12.93
C PRO A 39 -3.50 -10.71 -11.69
N ILE A 40 -2.50 -9.99 -11.17
CA ILE A 40 -2.59 -9.00 -10.10
C ILE A 40 -2.20 -7.64 -10.64
N GLU A 41 -2.63 -6.57 -9.99
CA GLU A 41 -2.45 -5.21 -10.52
C GLU A 41 -1.24 -4.47 -9.97
N GLY A 42 -0.65 -4.96 -8.86
CA GLY A 42 0.54 -4.40 -8.23
C GLY A 42 1.18 -5.36 -7.24
N VAL A 43 2.33 -4.99 -6.70
CA VAL A 43 3.03 -5.73 -5.66
C VAL A 43 3.43 -4.77 -4.53
N CYS A 44 3.03 -5.09 -3.31
CA CYS A 44 3.45 -4.37 -2.10
C CYS A 44 4.63 -5.10 -1.46
N LEU A 45 5.71 -4.38 -1.22
CA LEU A 45 6.89 -4.84 -0.50
C LEU A 45 6.76 -4.42 0.95
N ASP A 46 6.77 -5.37 1.86
CA ASP A 46 6.60 -5.12 3.28
C ASP A 46 7.93 -5.00 4.01
N LEU A 47 8.36 -3.75 4.27
CA LEU A 47 9.59 -3.51 5.01
C LEU A 47 9.37 -3.45 6.53
N GLN A 48 8.11 -3.45 6.99
CA GLN A 48 7.79 -3.37 8.41
C GLN A 48 7.84 -4.75 9.08
N HIS A 49 7.17 -5.73 8.49
CA HIS A 49 7.03 -7.08 9.05
C HIS A 49 7.57 -8.18 8.14
N GLY A 50 7.90 -7.84 6.90
CA GLY A 50 8.62 -8.73 6.01
C GLY A 50 10.11 -8.82 6.36
N MET A 51 10.82 -9.78 5.75
CA MET A 51 12.27 -9.91 5.87
C MET A 51 13.01 -9.06 4.82
N ILE A 52 12.39 -7.98 4.34
CA ILE A 52 12.87 -7.16 3.23
C ILE A 52 13.58 -5.92 3.80
N GLY A 53 14.90 -5.84 3.59
CA GLY A 53 15.66 -4.63 3.84
C GLY A 53 15.56 -3.63 2.68
N PHE A 54 15.95 -2.37 2.89
CA PHE A 54 15.90 -1.36 1.83
C PHE A 54 16.76 -1.75 0.63
N SER A 55 17.92 -2.37 0.85
CA SER A 55 18.79 -2.85 -0.23
C SER A 55 18.11 -3.90 -1.13
N ASP A 56 17.30 -4.78 -0.54
CA ASP A 56 16.53 -5.76 -1.30
C ASP A 56 15.39 -5.08 -2.06
N ALA A 57 14.71 -4.14 -1.38
CA ALA A 57 13.57 -3.41 -1.94
C ALA A 57 13.92 -2.69 -3.24
N VAL A 58 15.11 -2.10 -3.37
CA VAL A 58 15.56 -1.42 -4.60
C VAL A 58 15.49 -2.35 -5.82
N GLY A 59 16.06 -3.55 -5.70
CA GLY A 59 16.03 -4.55 -6.77
C GLY A 59 14.62 -5.12 -7.02
N MET A 60 13.82 -5.25 -5.96
CA MET A 60 12.44 -5.74 -6.04
C MET A 60 11.52 -4.71 -6.72
N ILE A 61 11.63 -3.42 -6.39
CA ILE A 61 10.90 -2.31 -7.05
C ILE A 61 11.21 -2.33 -8.55
N ALA A 62 12.49 -2.42 -8.92
CA ALA A 62 12.90 -2.48 -10.32
C ALA A 62 12.30 -3.70 -11.04
N ALA A 63 12.29 -4.87 -10.41
CA ALA A 63 11.74 -6.10 -10.99
C ALA A 63 10.22 -6.01 -11.23
N VAL A 64 9.47 -5.44 -10.28
CA VAL A 64 8.03 -5.20 -10.39
C VAL A 64 7.74 -4.19 -11.51
N SER A 65 8.47 -3.08 -11.53
CA SER A 65 8.33 -2.03 -12.53
C SER A 65 8.65 -2.52 -13.94
N ASN A 66 9.71 -3.33 -14.10
CA ASN A 66 10.05 -3.95 -15.39
C ASN A 66 9.00 -4.94 -15.89
N ALA A 67 8.20 -5.51 -14.98
CA ALA A 67 7.03 -6.32 -15.35
C ALA A 67 5.77 -5.49 -15.70
N GLY A 68 5.87 -4.16 -15.70
CA GLY A 68 4.77 -3.26 -16.04
C GLY A 68 3.73 -3.07 -14.93
N ARG A 69 4.11 -3.31 -13.67
CA ARG A 69 3.22 -3.15 -12.51
C ARG A 69 3.76 -2.09 -11.54
N PRO A 70 2.88 -1.37 -10.84
CA PRO A 70 3.31 -0.47 -9.77
C PRO A 70 3.86 -1.26 -8.59
N ALA A 71 5.04 -0.85 -8.12
CA ALA A 71 5.58 -1.28 -6.84
C ALA A 71 5.03 -0.37 -5.73
N ILE A 72 4.46 -0.98 -4.71
CA ILE A 72 3.96 -0.33 -3.50
C ILE A 72 4.95 -0.70 -2.38
N VAL A 73 5.25 0.19 -1.47
CA VAL A 73 6.13 -0.10 -0.35
C VAL A 73 5.43 0.25 0.96
N ARG A 74 5.24 -0.75 1.83
CA ARG A 74 4.97 -0.44 3.23
C ARG A 74 6.31 -0.16 3.90
N VAL A 75 6.53 1.11 4.28
CA VAL A 75 7.77 1.52 4.94
C VAL A 75 7.82 1.00 6.37
N LEU A 76 9.03 0.94 6.93
CA LEU A 76 9.26 0.42 8.29
C LEU A 76 8.53 1.25 9.36
N TRP A 77 8.52 2.57 9.21
CA TRP A 77 7.90 3.50 10.14
C TRP A 77 7.59 4.85 9.49
N ASN A 78 6.85 5.71 10.19
CA ASN A 78 6.57 7.09 9.75
C ASN A 78 7.79 8.00 9.99
N GLU A 79 8.81 7.79 9.17
CA GLU A 79 10.09 8.51 9.22
C GLU A 79 10.40 9.13 7.85
N PRO A 80 10.83 10.41 7.80
CA PRO A 80 11.07 11.13 6.56
C PRO A 80 12.04 10.42 5.61
N GLY A 81 13.15 9.88 6.15
CA GLY A 81 14.16 9.18 5.38
C GLY A 81 13.64 7.92 4.73
N LEU A 82 12.85 7.12 5.45
CA LEU A 82 12.30 5.86 4.95
C LEU A 82 11.27 6.10 3.83
N ILE A 83 10.42 7.11 4.00
CA ILE A 83 9.43 7.52 2.99
C ILE A 83 10.13 8.02 1.73
N GLY A 84 11.10 8.92 1.89
CA GLY A 84 11.88 9.47 0.78
C GLY A 84 12.62 8.40 0.00
N GLN A 85 13.35 7.51 0.69
CA GLN A 85 14.11 6.42 0.06
C GLN A 85 13.24 5.48 -0.77
N ALA A 86 12.07 5.07 -0.26
CA ALA A 86 11.16 4.20 -1.01
C ALA A 86 10.70 4.87 -2.33
N LEU A 87 10.34 6.16 -2.27
CA LEU A 87 9.93 6.92 -3.44
C LEU A 87 11.11 7.20 -4.40
N ASP A 88 12.31 7.43 -3.89
CA ASP A 88 13.53 7.64 -4.70
C ASP A 88 13.97 6.35 -5.42
N ALA A 89 13.68 5.19 -4.82
CA ALA A 89 13.87 3.88 -5.46
C ALA A 89 12.84 3.59 -6.57
N GLY A 90 11.79 4.41 -6.72
CA GLY A 90 10.79 4.27 -7.78
C GLY A 90 9.46 3.66 -7.35
N ALA A 91 9.17 3.57 -6.04
CA ALA A 91 7.85 3.14 -5.57
C ALA A 91 6.75 4.06 -6.11
N ALA A 92 5.67 3.47 -6.62
CA ALA A 92 4.48 4.19 -7.09
C ALA A 92 3.59 4.65 -5.92
N ALA A 93 3.68 3.94 -4.79
CA ALA A 93 2.99 4.31 -3.57
C ALA A 93 3.80 3.90 -2.34
N VAL A 94 3.59 4.64 -1.25
CA VAL A 94 4.02 4.25 0.08
C VAL A 94 2.82 4.09 1.01
N ILE A 95 2.82 3.02 1.80
CA ILE A 95 1.89 2.80 2.91
C ILE A 95 2.69 3.05 4.18
N VAL A 96 2.28 4.04 4.96
CA VAL A 96 3.02 4.48 6.15
C VAL A 96 2.29 4.02 7.41
N PRO A 97 2.88 3.11 8.21
CA PRO A 97 2.24 2.55 9.38
C PRO A 97 2.14 3.54 10.54
N MET A 98 1.27 3.24 11.51
CA MET A 98 1.18 3.90 12.81
C MET A 98 0.96 5.42 12.75
N VAL A 99 0.14 5.90 11.80
CA VAL A 99 -0.24 7.32 11.70
C VAL A 99 -1.41 7.58 12.64
N ASN A 100 -1.14 8.18 13.79
CA ASN A 100 -2.08 8.28 14.91
C ASN A 100 -2.67 9.68 15.13
N SER A 101 -2.27 10.67 14.33
CA SER A 101 -2.74 12.04 14.47
C SER A 101 -2.63 12.83 13.16
N LYS A 102 -3.37 13.94 13.07
CA LYS A 102 -3.24 14.91 11.99
C LYS A 102 -1.79 15.37 11.79
N ALA A 103 -1.08 15.71 12.87
CA ALA A 103 0.31 16.19 12.81
C ALA A 103 1.26 15.14 12.22
N GLN A 104 1.06 13.85 12.54
CA GLN A 104 1.83 12.75 11.95
C GLN A 104 1.50 12.56 10.46
N ALA A 105 0.23 12.70 10.06
CA ALA A 105 -0.17 12.66 8.66
C ALA A 105 0.42 13.84 7.86
N GLU A 106 0.42 15.06 8.43
CA GLU A 106 1.06 16.22 7.83
C GLU A 106 2.58 16.04 7.65
N ALA A 107 3.26 15.48 8.66
CA ALA A 107 4.69 15.16 8.58
C ALA A 107 4.98 14.12 7.49
N MET A 108 4.15 13.08 7.39
CA MET A 108 4.21 12.05 6.36
C MET A 108 4.04 12.64 4.95
N VAL A 109 3.00 13.44 4.72
CA VAL A 109 2.76 14.10 3.42
C VAL A 109 3.91 15.02 3.07
N ARG A 110 4.41 15.81 4.03
CA ARG A 110 5.57 16.70 3.84
C ARG A 110 6.81 15.93 3.38
N SER A 111 7.00 14.71 3.85
CA SER A 111 8.14 13.85 3.49
C SER A 111 7.97 13.16 2.14
N ALA A 112 6.73 12.95 1.69
CA ALA A 112 6.43 12.24 0.44
C ALA A 112 6.27 13.17 -0.77
N LYS A 113 5.85 14.41 -0.57
CA LYS A 113 5.52 15.35 -1.65
C LYS A 113 6.54 16.47 -1.78
N TYR A 114 6.79 16.90 -3.01
CA TYR A 114 7.59 18.10 -3.31
C TYR A 114 6.78 19.39 -3.09
N PRO A 115 7.46 20.54 -2.96
CA PRO A 115 6.76 21.82 -2.93
C PRO A 115 5.79 21.99 -4.12
N PRO A 116 4.63 22.65 -3.94
CA PRO A 116 4.19 23.36 -2.74
C PRO A 116 3.47 22.47 -1.71
N LEU A 117 3.20 21.19 -1.99
CA LEU A 117 2.45 20.28 -1.12
C LEU A 117 3.28 19.76 0.07
N GLY A 118 4.58 19.64 -0.11
CA GLY A 118 5.48 19.09 0.90
C GLY A 118 6.87 19.67 0.83
N GLY A 119 7.84 18.96 1.42
CA GLY A 119 9.24 19.34 1.49
C GLY A 119 10.19 18.16 1.26
N ARG A 120 9.76 17.16 0.45
CA ARG A 120 10.59 16.01 0.09
C ARG A 120 11.93 16.46 -0.47
N SER A 121 13.03 15.89 0.02
CA SER A 121 14.37 16.12 -0.51
C SER A 121 14.48 15.58 -1.93
N TRP A 122 15.23 16.28 -2.78
CA TRP A 122 15.45 15.90 -4.16
C TRP A 122 16.58 14.89 -4.30
N GLY A 123 16.27 13.67 -4.79
CA GLY A 123 17.25 12.58 -4.95
C GLY A 123 16.76 11.41 -5.81
N GLY A 124 15.65 11.55 -6.52
CA GLY A 124 14.94 10.47 -7.21
C GLY A 124 15.58 9.94 -8.50
N TYR A 125 16.92 9.79 -8.60
CA TYR A 125 17.60 9.33 -9.82
C TYR A 125 17.06 7.99 -10.33
N THR A 126 16.83 7.01 -9.47
CA THR A 126 16.25 5.73 -9.85
C THR A 126 14.79 5.88 -10.24
N ALA A 127 14.03 6.72 -9.52
CA ALA A 127 12.61 6.94 -9.80
C ALA A 127 12.39 7.48 -11.23
N PHE A 128 13.04 8.57 -11.62
CA PHE A 128 12.79 9.09 -12.97
C PHE A 128 13.35 8.21 -14.08
N GLN A 129 14.37 7.40 -13.84
CA GLN A 129 14.76 6.34 -14.77
C GLN A 129 13.69 5.24 -14.87
N THR A 130 13.13 4.80 -13.74
CA THR A 130 12.04 3.81 -13.69
C THR A 130 10.81 4.30 -14.47
N TYR A 131 10.49 5.59 -14.34
CA TYR A 131 9.35 6.20 -15.05
C TYR A 131 9.69 6.63 -16.48
N GLY A 132 10.94 6.53 -16.93
CA GLY A 132 11.38 6.97 -18.26
C GLY A 132 11.24 8.48 -18.47
N MET A 133 11.43 9.27 -17.42
CA MET A 133 11.24 10.72 -17.41
C MET A 133 12.56 11.49 -17.31
N SER A 134 12.55 12.73 -17.83
CA SER A 134 13.59 13.69 -17.47
C SER A 134 13.42 14.12 -16.00
N PRO A 135 14.50 14.58 -15.31
CA PRO A 135 14.38 15.11 -13.95
C PRO A 135 13.34 16.23 -13.83
N ALA A 136 13.26 17.11 -14.83
CA ALA A 136 12.31 18.22 -14.84
C ALA A 136 10.86 17.75 -14.99
N ASP A 137 10.60 16.75 -15.82
CA ASP A 137 9.25 16.19 -16.03
C ASP A 137 8.81 15.38 -14.82
N TYR A 138 9.75 14.62 -14.20
CA TYR A 138 9.46 13.92 -12.96
C TYR A 138 9.07 14.89 -11.83
N LEU A 139 9.83 15.98 -11.65
CA LEU A 139 9.52 16.97 -10.62
C LEU A 139 8.12 17.57 -10.80
N LYS A 140 7.72 17.86 -12.04
CA LYS A 140 6.39 18.40 -12.35
C LYS A 140 5.26 17.42 -12.03
N GLN A 141 5.51 16.12 -12.15
CA GLN A 141 4.49 15.08 -12.10
C GLN A 141 4.53 14.23 -10.81
N ALA A 142 5.65 14.23 -10.08
CA ALA A 142 5.86 13.35 -8.93
C ALA A 142 4.73 13.42 -7.89
N ASN A 143 4.25 14.62 -7.58
CA ASN A 143 3.17 14.80 -6.59
C ASN A 143 1.82 14.18 -7.01
N SER A 144 1.58 14.04 -8.31
CA SER A 144 0.37 13.39 -8.83
C SER A 144 0.56 11.90 -9.10
N MET A 145 1.76 11.48 -9.48
CA MET A 145 2.07 10.10 -9.84
C MET A 145 2.29 9.20 -8.64
N THR A 146 2.97 9.72 -7.60
CA THR A 146 3.26 8.94 -6.39
C THR A 146 2.16 9.11 -5.36
N GLN A 147 1.70 7.99 -4.77
CA GLN A 147 0.60 7.99 -3.81
C GLN A 147 1.12 7.77 -2.38
N VAL A 148 0.54 8.44 -1.40
CA VAL A 148 0.86 8.24 0.03
C VAL A 148 -0.39 7.88 0.81
N PHE A 149 -0.31 6.75 1.52
CA PHE A 149 -1.42 6.19 2.31
C PHE A 149 -1.06 6.23 3.79
N ALA A 150 -1.94 6.84 4.61
CA ALA A 150 -1.84 6.76 6.06
C ALA A 150 -2.48 5.46 6.55
N MET A 151 -1.74 4.68 7.33
CA MET A 151 -2.27 3.43 7.87
C MET A 151 -3.02 3.69 9.17
N ILE A 152 -4.28 3.27 9.21
CA ILE A 152 -5.22 3.41 10.35
C ILE A 152 -5.35 2.03 11.00
N GLU A 153 -4.70 1.86 12.14
CA GLU A 153 -4.55 0.54 12.77
C GLU A 153 -4.52 0.58 14.30
N THR A 154 -4.76 1.76 14.89
CA THR A 154 -4.82 1.95 16.35
C THR A 154 -6.10 2.67 16.76
N GLN A 155 -6.44 2.63 18.06
CA GLN A 155 -7.56 3.41 18.58
C GLN A 155 -7.33 4.91 18.37
N ALA A 156 -6.11 5.42 18.61
CA ALA A 156 -5.78 6.83 18.42
C ALA A 156 -5.92 7.26 16.95
N ALA A 157 -5.47 6.43 15.99
CA ALA A 157 -5.65 6.67 14.58
C ALA A 157 -7.13 6.72 14.19
N LEU A 158 -7.94 5.79 14.72
CA LEU A 158 -9.37 5.77 14.49
C LEU A 158 -10.07 7.00 15.07
N ASP A 159 -9.68 7.42 16.29
CA ASP A 159 -10.26 8.60 16.94
C ASP A 159 -9.99 9.89 16.13
N ALA A 160 -8.81 9.99 15.48
CA ALA A 160 -8.38 11.13 14.67
C ALA A 160 -8.64 10.96 13.17
N VAL A 161 -9.38 9.94 12.72
CA VAL A 161 -9.44 9.55 11.31
C VAL A 161 -9.97 10.65 10.38
N GLU A 162 -10.93 11.44 10.82
CA GLU A 162 -11.49 12.56 10.04
C GLU A 162 -10.47 13.71 9.88
N GLU A 163 -9.67 13.97 10.91
CA GLU A 163 -8.62 14.99 10.87
C GLU A 163 -7.45 14.53 10.00
N ILE A 164 -7.07 13.24 10.09
CA ILE A 164 -6.06 12.62 9.22
C ILE A 164 -6.51 12.68 7.78
N ALA A 165 -7.75 12.28 7.48
CA ALA A 165 -8.30 12.27 6.13
C ALA A 165 -8.37 13.68 5.50
N ALA A 166 -8.49 14.72 6.30
CA ALA A 166 -8.55 16.10 5.82
C ALA A 166 -7.18 16.73 5.50
N VAL A 167 -6.06 16.00 5.67
CA VAL A 167 -4.71 16.53 5.42
C VAL A 167 -4.48 16.71 3.91
N PRO A 168 -4.17 17.92 3.44
CA PRO A 168 -3.91 18.18 2.03
C PRO A 168 -2.70 17.39 1.52
N GLY A 169 -2.84 16.77 0.35
CA GLY A 169 -1.77 15.98 -0.28
C GLY A 169 -1.74 14.51 0.14
N LEU A 170 -2.61 14.08 1.08
CA LEU A 170 -2.86 12.67 1.35
C LEU A 170 -3.65 12.07 0.17
N ASP A 171 -3.28 10.86 -0.25
CA ASP A 171 -3.93 10.18 -1.39
C ASP A 171 -4.89 9.07 -0.93
N GLY A 172 -4.70 8.50 0.25
CA GLY A 172 -5.58 7.46 0.76
C GLY A 172 -5.38 7.13 2.23
N LEU A 173 -6.36 6.40 2.76
CA LEU A 173 -6.28 5.72 4.06
C LEU A 173 -6.13 4.22 3.81
N PHE A 174 -5.25 3.56 4.57
CA PHE A 174 -5.06 2.12 4.49
C PHE A 174 -5.31 1.49 5.86
N VAL A 175 -6.17 0.46 5.93
CA VAL A 175 -6.45 -0.21 7.22
C VAL A 175 -5.59 -1.46 7.37
N GLY A 176 -4.90 -1.57 8.53
CA GLY A 176 -4.35 -2.81 9.06
C GLY A 176 -5.37 -3.50 9.99
N PRO A 177 -6.26 -4.39 9.46
CA PRO A 177 -7.40 -4.84 10.24
C PRO A 177 -7.03 -5.77 11.40
N SER A 178 -5.85 -6.40 11.35
CA SER A 178 -5.34 -7.20 12.47
C SER A 178 -5.01 -6.32 13.67
N ASP A 179 -4.15 -5.32 13.46
CA ASP A 179 -3.73 -4.39 14.51
C ASP A 179 -4.91 -3.57 15.02
N LEU A 180 -5.79 -3.12 14.12
CA LEU A 180 -7.00 -2.41 14.49
C LEU A 180 -7.90 -3.28 15.38
N SER A 181 -8.07 -4.56 15.06
CA SER A 181 -8.88 -5.48 15.88
C SER A 181 -8.26 -5.72 17.25
N ILE A 182 -6.93 -5.85 17.32
CA ILE A 182 -6.19 -5.96 18.58
C ILE A 182 -6.38 -4.69 19.44
N ALA A 183 -6.23 -3.52 18.83
CA ALA A 183 -6.39 -2.25 19.53
C ALA A 183 -7.81 -2.07 20.08
N LEU A 184 -8.84 -2.35 19.27
CA LEU A 184 -10.24 -2.21 19.65
C LEU A 184 -10.68 -3.27 20.68
N SER A 185 -10.11 -4.48 20.63
CA SER A 185 -10.37 -5.53 21.63
C SER A 185 -9.49 -5.38 22.89
N LYS A 186 -8.63 -4.35 22.96
CA LYS A 186 -7.67 -4.14 24.05
C LYS A 186 -6.75 -5.35 24.26
N GLY A 187 -6.31 -5.97 23.17
CA GLY A 187 -5.39 -7.10 23.18
C GLY A 187 -6.04 -8.48 23.45
N VAL A 188 -7.38 -8.56 23.45
CA VAL A 188 -8.07 -9.83 23.75
C VAL A 188 -7.97 -10.82 22.59
N GLY A 189 -7.92 -10.34 21.33
CA GLY A 189 -7.82 -11.23 20.18
C GLY A 189 -7.69 -10.52 18.85
N ILE A 190 -7.48 -11.32 17.79
CA ILE A 190 -7.41 -10.87 16.40
C ILE A 190 -8.66 -11.37 15.69
N ASP A 191 -9.59 -10.45 15.38
CA ASP A 191 -10.78 -10.77 14.61
C ASP A 191 -11.10 -9.62 13.62
N LYS A 192 -10.70 -9.82 12.36
CA LYS A 192 -10.90 -8.87 11.27
C LYS A 192 -12.37 -8.71 10.86
N THR A 193 -13.23 -9.64 11.32
CA THR A 193 -14.66 -9.71 11.01
C THR A 193 -15.56 -9.38 12.19
N ALA A 194 -14.97 -9.14 13.37
CA ALA A 194 -15.73 -8.72 14.53
C ALA A 194 -16.51 -7.43 14.25
N LYS A 195 -17.72 -7.34 14.81
CA LYS A 195 -18.62 -6.21 14.59
C LYS A 195 -17.92 -4.86 14.83
N HIS A 196 -17.17 -4.73 15.92
CA HIS A 196 -16.48 -3.49 16.26
C HIS A 196 -15.38 -3.14 15.23
N THR A 197 -14.68 -4.15 14.68
CA THR A 197 -13.67 -3.96 13.63
C THR A 197 -14.33 -3.50 12.34
N LEU A 198 -15.41 -4.17 11.92
CA LEU A 198 -16.14 -3.80 10.70
C LEU A 198 -16.79 -2.42 10.81
N ASP A 199 -17.31 -2.04 11.98
CA ASP A 199 -17.87 -0.70 12.19
C ASP A 199 -16.78 0.39 12.13
N ALA A 200 -15.59 0.13 12.68
CA ALA A 200 -14.44 1.01 12.53
C ALA A 200 -14.00 1.14 11.08
N MET A 201 -13.93 0.03 10.35
CA MET A 201 -13.59 0.05 8.92
C MET A 201 -14.58 0.85 8.09
N LYS A 202 -15.89 0.75 8.35
CA LYS A 202 -16.91 1.60 7.70
C LYS A 202 -16.66 3.08 7.97
N ARG A 203 -16.27 3.45 9.20
CA ARG A 203 -15.93 4.84 9.55
C ARG A 203 -14.71 5.33 8.77
N VAL A 204 -13.66 4.51 8.65
CA VAL A 204 -12.48 4.86 7.84
C VAL A 204 -12.84 5.05 6.37
N ALA A 205 -13.63 4.13 5.79
CA ALA A 205 -14.09 4.25 4.41
C ALA A 205 -14.93 5.52 4.17
N ALA A 206 -15.81 5.86 5.12
CA ALA A 206 -16.61 7.10 5.06
C ALA A 206 -15.73 8.35 5.14
N ALA A 207 -14.71 8.37 6.01
CA ALA A 207 -13.76 9.48 6.11
C ALA A 207 -12.95 9.65 4.81
N ALA A 208 -12.51 8.54 4.20
CA ALA A 208 -11.82 8.54 2.91
C ALA A 208 -12.73 9.11 1.81
N ALA A 209 -13.95 8.59 1.67
CA ALA A 209 -14.90 9.04 0.66
C ALA A 209 -15.24 10.53 0.78
N LYS A 210 -15.45 11.04 2.01
CA LYS A 210 -15.74 12.46 2.26
C LYS A 210 -14.62 13.39 1.78
N ASN A 211 -13.37 12.91 1.74
CA ASN A 211 -12.21 13.69 1.35
C ASN A 211 -11.66 13.32 -0.04
N ASN A 212 -12.40 12.53 -0.83
CA ASN A 212 -11.99 12.03 -2.15
C ASN A 212 -10.67 11.23 -2.10
N LEU A 213 -10.44 10.51 -1.01
CA LEU A 213 -9.30 9.64 -0.80
C LEU A 213 -9.62 8.20 -1.18
N VAL A 214 -8.59 7.44 -1.53
CA VAL A 214 -8.71 6.00 -1.74
C VAL A 214 -8.81 5.29 -0.39
N ALA A 215 -9.78 4.39 -0.24
CA ALA A 215 -9.85 3.47 0.89
C ALA A 215 -9.14 2.16 0.54
N GLY A 216 -8.09 1.83 1.29
CA GLY A 216 -7.30 0.62 1.14
C GLY A 216 -7.30 -0.24 2.40
N ALA A 217 -7.08 -1.55 2.25
CA ALA A 217 -6.98 -2.48 3.37
C ALA A 217 -6.18 -3.75 3.04
N PHE A 218 -5.64 -4.38 4.07
CA PHE A 218 -5.13 -5.74 3.97
C PHE A 218 -6.29 -6.72 4.14
N ALA A 219 -6.68 -7.43 3.07
CA ALA A 219 -7.79 -8.38 3.08
C ALA A 219 -7.34 -9.84 3.26
N GLY A 220 -6.49 -10.32 2.36
CA GLY A 220 -5.88 -11.66 2.43
C GLY A 220 -6.73 -12.81 1.87
N THR A 221 -8.06 -12.72 1.88
CA THR A 221 -8.95 -13.75 1.33
C THR A 221 -10.04 -13.17 0.45
N ALA A 222 -10.56 -13.99 -0.48
CA ALA A 222 -11.62 -13.56 -1.39
C ALA A 222 -12.92 -13.15 -0.67
N GLU A 223 -13.24 -13.80 0.44
CA GLU A 223 -14.43 -13.48 1.26
C GLU A 223 -14.29 -12.09 1.90
N ILE A 224 -13.12 -11.84 2.50
CA ILE A 224 -12.83 -10.54 3.13
C ILE A 224 -12.76 -9.43 2.08
N ILE A 225 -12.18 -9.69 0.91
CA ILE A 225 -12.16 -8.74 -0.22
C ILE A 225 -13.59 -8.30 -0.57
N LYS A 226 -14.52 -9.26 -0.75
CA LYS A 226 -15.92 -8.94 -1.06
C LYS A 226 -16.59 -8.14 0.04
N THR A 227 -16.32 -8.49 1.30
CA THR A 227 -16.85 -7.78 2.46
C THR A 227 -16.38 -6.33 2.49
N TYR A 228 -15.08 -6.10 2.29
CA TYR A 228 -14.50 -4.75 2.31
C TYR A 228 -14.88 -3.94 1.06
N GLN A 229 -14.97 -4.59 -0.11
CA GLN A 229 -15.49 -3.94 -1.33
C GLN A 229 -16.90 -3.39 -1.10
N GLY A 230 -17.77 -4.15 -0.43
CA GLY A 230 -19.11 -3.69 -0.03
C GLY A 230 -19.13 -2.49 0.93
N MET A 231 -18.01 -2.16 1.56
CA MET A 231 -17.83 -0.98 2.42
C MET A 231 -17.16 0.20 1.69
N GLY A 232 -16.78 0.04 0.41
CA GLY A 232 -16.14 1.09 -0.39
C GLY A 232 -14.61 1.00 -0.45
N TYR A 233 -13.99 -0.09 -0.01
CA TYR A 233 -12.56 -0.31 -0.20
C TYR A 233 -12.26 -0.72 -1.63
N THR A 234 -11.33 -0.01 -2.26
CA THR A 234 -10.97 -0.21 -3.67
C THR A 234 -9.48 -0.50 -3.90
N PHE A 235 -8.65 -0.48 -2.86
CA PHE A 235 -7.22 -0.75 -2.93
C PHE A 235 -6.84 -1.80 -1.89
N MET A 236 -6.74 -3.08 -2.31
CA MET A 236 -6.67 -4.18 -1.35
C MET A 236 -5.52 -5.16 -1.62
N ALA A 237 -4.82 -5.55 -0.56
CA ALA A 237 -3.91 -6.68 -0.59
C ALA A 237 -4.73 -7.97 -0.61
N GLY A 238 -4.64 -8.72 -1.72
CA GLY A 238 -5.43 -9.93 -1.94
C GLY A 238 -4.70 -11.23 -1.67
N ALA A 239 -3.37 -11.23 -1.63
CA ALA A 239 -2.58 -12.44 -1.46
C ALA A 239 -1.21 -12.12 -0.85
N VAL A 240 -0.73 -13.00 0.02
CA VAL A 240 0.63 -12.96 0.56
C VAL A 240 1.49 -13.98 -0.17
N ASP A 241 2.74 -13.65 -0.46
CA ASP A 241 3.67 -14.52 -1.20
C ASP A 241 3.81 -15.92 -0.57
N VAL A 242 3.97 -15.98 0.74
CA VAL A 242 4.08 -17.26 1.50
C VAL A 242 2.80 -18.08 1.39
N ASP A 243 1.64 -17.44 1.52
CA ASP A 243 0.34 -18.13 1.44
C ASP A 243 0.10 -18.70 0.03
N LEU A 244 0.49 -17.96 -1.01
CA LEU A 244 0.41 -18.44 -2.40
C LEU A 244 1.28 -19.67 -2.63
N LEU A 245 2.51 -19.70 -2.10
CA LEU A 245 3.40 -20.85 -2.18
C LEU A 245 2.84 -22.06 -1.43
N GLN A 246 2.34 -21.85 -0.22
CA GLN A 246 1.74 -22.91 0.59
C GLN A 246 0.47 -23.47 -0.07
N ALA A 247 -0.39 -22.60 -0.59
CA ALA A 247 -1.61 -23.02 -1.29
C ALA A 247 -1.28 -23.82 -2.56
N GLY A 248 -0.31 -23.38 -3.36
CA GLY A 248 0.15 -24.08 -4.56
C GLY A 248 0.71 -25.47 -4.24
N ALA A 249 1.60 -25.57 -3.25
CA ALA A 249 2.17 -26.84 -2.79
C ALA A 249 1.08 -27.79 -2.26
N SER A 250 0.16 -27.27 -1.42
CA SER A 250 -0.92 -28.07 -0.84
C SER A 250 -1.87 -28.60 -1.91
N SER A 251 -2.21 -27.77 -2.90
CA SER A 251 -3.04 -28.16 -4.04
C SER A 251 -2.41 -29.28 -4.85
N LEU A 252 -1.10 -29.16 -5.17
CA LEU A 252 -0.37 -30.20 -5.89
C LEU A 252 -0.35 -31.53 -5.12
N ILE A 253 0.01 -31.50 -3.83
CA ILE A 253 0.07 -32.72 -2.99
C ILE A 253 -1.30 -33.37 -2.88
N LYS A 254 -2.37 -32.57 -2.71
CA LYS A 254 -3.72 -33.09 -2.67
C LYS A 254 -4.10 -33.80 -3.98
N SER A 255 -3.84 -33.18 -5.13
CA SER A 255 -4.15 -33.78 -6.45
C SER A 255 -3.43 -35.11 -6.71
N VAL A 256 -2.23 -35.32 -6.11
CA VAL A 256 -1.49 -36.59 -6.22
C VAL A 256 -2.05 -37.66 -5.29
N LYS A 257 -2.59 -37.28 -4.12
CA LYS A 257 -3.13 -38.23 -3.12
C LYS A 257 -4.57 -38.64 -3.38
N ASP A 258 -5.33 -37.81 -4.09
CA ASP A 258 -6.74 -38.10 -4.44
C ASP A 258 -6.85 -38.96 -5.73
N VAL A 259 -5.71 -39.44 -6.30
CA VAL A 259 -5.61 -40.40 -7.39
C VAL A 259 -5.33 -41.81 -6.82
#